data_eeb5f52f24cc9cbe05c6669165f86dbb
#
_entry.id   eeb5f52f24cc9cbe05c6669165f86dbb
#
_cell.length_a   1.000
_cell.length_b   1.000
_cell.length_c   1.000
_cell.angle_alpha   90.00
_cell.angle_beta   90.00
_cell.angle_gamma   90.00
#
_symmetry.space_group_name_H-M   'P 1'
#
loop_
_entity.id
_entity.type
_entity.pdbx_description
1 polymer ?
#
loop_
_entity_poly.entity_id
_entity_poly.type
_entity_poly.pdbx_seq_one_letter_code
_entity_poly.pdbx_strand_id
1 'polypeptide(L)'
;SFAGTYDLARNLVRRLDADEAPMPVNGPASPAVEALLPEEEREAWREEIALAQDACRPFALKAFREGHLTPVFFGSALKNFGVRDLIDALAEFAPPPRAQSADTRLVAAHENRMTGFVFKIQANMDPNHRDRIAFMRVCSGRLTRGMKAKLVRTGKPISLSAPQFFFARDRAIADEAFAGDVVGIPNHGTLRIGDTLTEGEDILFRGVPSFAPEILRRIKLTDAMKAKKLREALQQMGEEGVVQVFLPHDGSPAIVGVVGALQLDVLKERLLAEYGLPIDYDTTRFSLCRWVSAEDRAELDKFIAAHGSAIAADLDGAPVFMAASPFSLKYDEERSPAIRFADVKDYQRRAPTAPGGRARDGAAAPSG
;
A
#
# COMPACT_ATOMS: atom_id res chain seq x y z
N SER A 1 -3.69 -26.29 31.64
CA SER A 1 -4.65 -25.52 30.80
C SER A 1 -4.42 -24.02 31.00
N PHE A 2 -4.73 -23.18 30.01
CA PHE A 2 -4.57 -21.74 30.14
C PHE A 2 -5.57 -21.17 31.18
N ALA A 3 -5.06 -20.57 32.22
CA ALA A 3 -5.86 -20.06 33.34
C ALA A 3 -6.03 -18.53 33.33
N GLY A 4 -5.13 -17.81 32.69
CA GLY A 4 -5.14 -16.36 32.67
C GLY A 4 -3.79 -15.77 32.23
N THR A 5 -3.62 -14.48 32.46
CA THR A 5 -2.38 -13.73 32.17
C THR A 5 -1.90 -12.95 33.37
N TYR A 6 -0.59 -12.80 33.48
CA TYR A 6 0.08 -11.93 34.43
C TYR A 6 0.80 -10.80 33.70
N ASP A 7 0.45 -9.55 34.01
CA ASP A 7 1.09 -8.36 33.49
C ASP A 7 2.39 -8.07 34.29
N LEU A 8 3.52 -8.30 33.67
CA LEU A 8 4.84 -8.09 34.26
C LEU A 8 5.15 -6.62 34.59
N ALA A 9 4.56 -5.69 33.84
CA ALA A 9 4.83 -4.26 34.03
C ALA A 9 3.97 -3.62 35.12
N ARG A 10 2.71 -4.09 35.28
CA ARG A 10 1.72 -3.49 36.14
C ARG A 10 1.42 -4.35 37.38
N ASN A 11 1.95 -5.57 37.43
CA ASN A 11 1.63 -6.56 38.47
C ASN A 11 0.13 -6.81 38.60
N LEU A 12 -0.52 -7.09 37.46
CA LEU A 12 -1.94 -7.39 37.37
C LEU A 12 -2.17 -8.83 36.92
N VAL A 13 -3.13 -9.51 37.53
CA VAL A 13 -3.60 -10.84 37.10
C VAL A 13 -4.98 -10.71 36.51
N ARG A 14 -5.16 -11.29 35.30
CA ARG A 14 -6.46 -11.46 34.65
C ARG A 14 -6.77 -12.96 34.50
N ARG A 15 -7.88 -13.38 35.07
CA ARG A 15 -8.37 -14.77 34.96
C ARG A 15 -9.17 -14.95 33.66
N LEU A 16 -9.04 -16.16 33.06
CA LEU A 16 -9.71 -16.45 31.78
C LEU A 16 -11.25 -16.45 31.94
N ASP A 17 -11.75 -16.99 33.02
CA ASP A 17 -13.18 -17.24 33.20
C ASP A 17 -13.88 -16.19 34.12
N ALA A 18 -13.19 -15.09 34.40
CA ALA A 18 -13.76 -14.00 35.19
C ALA A 18 -14.03 -12.78 34.32
N ASP A 19 -15.29 -12.35 34.33
CA ASP A 19 -15.73 -11.05 33.75
C ASP A 19 -15.28 -9.87 34.64
N GLU A 20 -14.38 -10.13 35.58
CA GLU A 20 -13.88 -9.20 36.57
C GLU A 20 -12.70 -8.35 36.02
N ALA A 21 -12.56 -7.16 36.62
CA ALA A 21 -11.40 -6.31 36.37
C ALA A 21 -10.09 -7.03 36.74
N PRO A 22 -8.95 -6.75 36.10
CA PRO A 22 -7.66 -7.31 36.49
C PRO A 22 -7.37 -7.03 37.94
N MET A 23 -6.90 -8.04 38.66
CA MET A 23 -6.61 -7.96 40.08
C MET A 23 -5.18 -7.50 40.31
N PRO A 24 -4.93 -6.40 41.06
CA PRO A 24 -3.59 -6.00 41.42
C PRO A 24 -3.00 -6.97 42.46
N VAL A 25 -1.71 -7.33 42.26
CA VAL A 25 -0.98 -8.26 43.11
C VAL A 25 0.41 -7.72 43.47
N ASN A 26 0.97 -8.20 44.56
CA ASN A 26 2.30 -7.80 45.06
C ASN A 26 3.41 -8.69 44.47
N GLY A 27 3.42 -8.83 43.14
CA GLY A 27 4.41 -9.65 42.41
C GLY A 27 3.93 -11.08 42.13
N PRO A 28 4.73 -11.83 41.33
CA PRO A 28 4.35 -13.16 40.86
C PRO A 28 4.27 -14.23 41.93
N ALA A 29 4.98 -14.05 43.04
CA ALA A 29 4.97 -14.97 44.18
C ALA A 29 3.95 -14.57 45.30
N SER A 30 2.98 -13.69 44.95
CA SER A 30 1.96 -13.31 45.93
C SER A 30 0.99 -14.46 46.19
N PRO A 31 0.48 -14.61 47.45
CA PRO A 31 -0.48 -15.65 47.79
C PRO A 31 -1.74 -15.64 46.91
N ALA A 32 -2.11 -14.45 46.40
CA ALA A 32 -3.24 -14.29 45.50
C ALA A 32 -3.01 -14.93 44.12
N VAL A 33 -1.79 -14.90 43.62
CA VAL A 33 -1.40 -15.57 42.36
C VAL A 33 -1.28 -17.07 42.59
N GLU A 34 -0.62 -17.47 43.68
CA GLU A 34 -0.42 -18.88 43.98
C GLU A 34 -1.74 -19.63 44.26
N ALA A 35 -2.74 -18.95 44.80
CA ALA A 35 -4.08 -19.52 44.99
C ALA A 35 -4.81 -19.83 43.67
N LEU A 36 -4.36 -19.26 42.55
CA LEU A 36 -4.93 -19.50 41.21
C LEU A 36 -4.28 -20.67 40.50
N LEU A 37 -3.15 -21.16 40.99
CA LEU A 37 -2.34 -22.22 40.36
C LEU A 37 -2.39 -23.50 41.18
N PRO A 38 -2.46 -24.69 40.53
CA PRO A 38 -2.19 -25.96 41.20
C PRO A 38 -0.83 -25.94 41.89
N GLU A 39 -0.72 -26.63 43.02
CA GLU A 39 0.50 -26.61 43.83
C GLU A 39 1.73 -27.10 43.03
N GLU A 40 1.54 -28.10 42.22
CA GLU A 40 2.56 -28.68 41.33
C GLU A 40 3.05 -27.74 40.23
N GLU A 41 2.27 -26.69 39.88
CA GLU A 41 2.63 -25.73 38.79
C GLU A 41 3.28 -24.44 39.35
N ARG A 42 3.26 -24.20 40.66
CA ARG A 42 3.72 -22.93 41.27
C ARG A 42 5.20 -22.69 41.13
N GLU A 43 6.02 -23.74 41.24
CA GLU A 43 7.48 -23.64 41.12
C GLU A 43 7.85 -23.33 39.66
N ALA A 44 7.31 -24.09 38.71
CA ALA A 44 7.51 -23.84 37.30
C ALA A 44 7.06 -22.43 36.86
N TRP A 45 5.93 -21.97 37.39
CA TRP A 45 5.45 -20.62 37.20
C TRP A 45 6.47 -19.55 37.67
N ARG A 46 7.05 -19.71 38.85
CA ARG A 46 8.03 -18.75 39.36
C ARG A 46 9.29 -18.73 38.54
N GLU A 47 9.76 -19.92 38.10
CA GLU A 47 10.93 -20.03 37.25
C GLU A 47 10.70 -19.39 35.86
N GLU A 48 9.54 -19.63 35.27
CA GLU A 48 9.19 -19.03 33.96
C GLU A 48 9.09 -17.50 34.04
N ILE A 49 8.50 -16.96 35.08
CA ILE A 49 8.42 -15.51 35.28
C ILE A 49 9.80 -14.91 35.52
N ALA A 50 10.63 -15.54 36.36
CA ALA A 50 12.00 -15.07 36.58
C ALA A 50 12.81 -15.08 35.31
N LEU A 51 12.70 -16.15 34.50
CA LEU A 51 13.35 -16.24 33.20
C LEU A 51 12.86 -15.15 32.23
N ALA A 52 11.55 -14.90 32.20
CA ALA A 52 10.99 -13.85 31.36
C ALA A 52 11.46 -12.45 31.79
N GLN A 53 11.57 -12.20 33.09
CA GLN A 53 12.06 -10.92 33.61
C GLN A 53 13.56 -10.71 33.33
N ASP A 54 14.37 -11.76 33.38
CA ASP A 54 15.82 -11.68 33.11
C ASP A 54 16.12 -11.61 31.60
N ALA A 55 15.36 -12.35 30.77
CA ALA A 55 15.58 -12.41 29.32
C ALA A 55 14.98 -11.21 28.57
N CYS A 56 13.89 -10.65 29.08
CA CYS A 56 13.19 -9.55 28.42
C CYS A 56 13.62 -8.19 28.99
N ARG A 57 13.85 -7.22 28.11
CA ARG A 57 14.08 -5.84 28.54
C ARG A 57 12.81 -5.27 29.19
N PRO A 58 12.92 -4.50 30.28
CA PRO A 58 11.78 -3.80 30.87
C PRO A 58 11.09 -2.92 29.81
N PHE A 59 9.76 -2.85 29.88
CA PHE A 59 9.01 -2.00 28.97
C PHE A 59 9.38 -0.53 29.16
N ALA A 60 9.76 0.11 28.07
CA ALA A 60 10.04 1.53 28.02
C ALA A 60 9.30 2.17 26.84
N LEU A 61 8.36 3.07 27.12
CA LEU A 61 7.51 3.72 26.10
C LEU A 61 8.32 4.41 25.01
N LYS A 62 9.45 5.04 25.36
CA LYS A 62 10.35 5.66 24.41
C LYS A 62 10.93 4.62 23.44
N ALA A 63 11.47 3.51 23.96
CA ALA A 63 12.04 2.44 23.15
C ALA A 63 10.99 1.79 22.23
N PHE A 64 9.76 1.62 22.71
CA PHE A 64 8.63 1.17 21.89
C PHE A 64 8.35 2.16 20.75
N ARG A 65 8.23 3.45 21.04
CA ARG A 65 7.96 4.48 20.03
C ARG A 65 9.10 4.67 19.01
N GLU A 66 10.31 4.33 19.38
CA GLU A 66 11.48 4.30 18.49
C GLU A 66 11.61 3.00 17.69
N GLY A 67 10.79 1.99 17.98
CA GLY A 67 10.78 0.70 17.28
C GLY A 67 11.81 -0.31 17.79
N HIS A 68 12.39 -0.07 18.96
CA HIS A 68 13.43 -0.94 19.56
C HIS A 68 12.86 -1.99 20.52
N LEU A 69 11.57 -1.91 20.82
CA LEU A 69 10.89 -2.81 21.76
C LEU A 69 9.46 -3.04 21.31
N THR A 70 8.99 -4.29 21.44
CA THR A 70 7.61 -4.67 21.12
C THR A 70 6.95 -5.27 22.34
N PRO A 71 5.89 -4.66 22.90
CA PRO A 71 5.10 -5.27 23.97
C PRO A 71 4.31 -6.46 23.42
N VAL A 72 4.20 -7.52 24.21
CA VAL A 72 3.46 -8.73 23.87
C VAL A 72 2.25 -8.86 24.77
N PHE A 73 1.08 -9.09 24.16
CA PHE A 73 -0.18 -9.31 24.86
C PHE A 73 -0.74 -10.67 24.48
N PHE A 74 -1.12 -11.46 25.48
CA PHE A 74 -1.78 -12.73 25.26
C PHE A 74 -3.30 -12.53 25.37
N GLY A 75 -4.05 -12.95 24.35
CA GLY A 75 -5.49 -12.76 24.31
C GLY A 75 -6.21 -13.74 23.39
N SER A 76 -7.51 -13.76 23.48
CA SER A 76 -8.40 -14.55 22.62
C SER A 76 -9.56 -13.69 22.16
N ALA A 77 -9.61 -13.38 20.86
CA ALA A 77 -10.73 -12.65 20.27
C ALA A 77 -12.05 -13.43 20.36
N LEU A 78 -12.02 -14.76 20.20
CA LEU A 78 -13.20 -15.61 20.33
C LEU A 78 -13.83 -15.58 21.73
N LYS A 79 -12.98 -15.47 22.76
CA LYS A 79 -13.43 -15.40 24.16
C LYS A 79 -13.49 -13.98 24.70
N ASN A 80 -13.22 -12.99 23.88
CA ASN A 80 -13.09 -11.58 24.26
C ASN A 80 -12.11 -11.36 25.44
N PHE A 81 -11.13 -12.26 25.61
CA PHE A 81 -10.14 -12.21 26.67
C PHE A 81 -8.93 -11.36 26.28
N GLY A 82 -8.51 -10.43 27.12
CA GLY A 82 -7.33 -9.57 26.90
C GLY A 82 -7.47 -8.54 25.75
N VAL A 83 -8.61 -8.50 25.07
CA VAL A 83 -8.85 -7.55 23.95
C VAL A 83 -8.86 -6.11 24.46
N ARG A 84 -9.48 -5.87 25.62
CA ARG A 84 -9.53 -4.53 26.22
C ARG A 84 -8.14 -4.05 26.62
N ASP A 85 -7.30 -4.91 27.19
CA ASP A 85 -5.93 -4.55 27.58
C ASP A 85 -5.11 -4.13 26.38
N LEU A 86 -5.28 -4.79 25.22
CA LEU A 86 -4.64 -4.42 24.00
C LEU A 86 -5.13 -3.06 23.45
N ILE A 87 -6.44 -2.80 23.52
CA ILE A 87 -7.02 -1.52 23.09
C ILE A 87 -6.55 -0.38 24.01
N ASP A 88 -6.57 -0.59 25.31
CA ASP A 88 -6.11 0.40 26.30
C ASP A 88 -4.61 0.68 26.11
N ALA A 89 -3.79 -0.34 25.89
CA ALA A 89 -2.37 -0.18 25.59
C ALA A 89 -2.13 0.55 24.25
N LEU A 90 -2.93 0.29 23.22
CA LEU A 90 -2.87 1.01 21.96
C LEU A 90 -3.19 2.50 22.18
N ALA A 91 -4.23 2.82 22.93
CA ALA A 91 -4.61 4.20 23.23
C ALA A 91 -3.53 4.94 24.05
N GLU A 92 -2.87 4.25 24.98
CA GLU A 92 -1.83 4.83 25.83
C GLU A 92 -0.46 4.94 25.10
N PHE A 93 -0.08 3.93 24.33
CA PHE A 93 1.29 3.82 23.79
C PHE A 93 1.44 4.37 22.38
N ALA A 94 0.38 4.41 21.58
CA ALA A 94 0.47 4.87 20.21
C ALA A 94 1.06 6.27 20.12
N PRO A 95 2.04 6.50 19.22
CA PRO A 95 2.59 7.83 19.02
C PRO A 95 1.59 8.71 18.28
N PRO A 96 1.64 10.04 18.46
CA PRO A 96 0.90 10.96 17.60
C PRO A 96 1.36 10.82 16.13
N PRO A 97 0.58 11.31 15.16
CA PRO A 97 0.96 11.29 13.77
C PRO A 97 2.34 11.92 13.55
N ARG A 98 3.23 11.18 12.88
CA ARG A 98 4.60 11.65 12.60
C ARG A 98 4.62 12.52 11.35
N ALA A 99 5.60 13.42 11.29
CA ALA A 99 5.89 14.16 10.07
C ALA A 99 6.14 13.21 8.89
N GLN A 100 5.60 13.55 7.73
CA GLN A 100 5.71 12.73 6.52
C GLN A 100 6.74 13.35 5.57
N SER A 101 7.57 12.50 4.97
CA SER A 101 8.58 12.93 4.01
C SER A 101 7.94 13.20 2.65
N ALA A 102 8.11 14.42 2.15
CA ALA A 102 7.82 14.78 0.77
C ALA A 102 9.14 14.96 -0.02
N ASP A 103 9.02 15.19 -1.31
CA ASP A 103 10.16 15.35 -2.21
C ASP A 103 11.03 16.56 -1.86
N THR A 104 10.42 17.65 -1.37
CA THR A 104 11.10 18.94 -1.10
C THR A 104 11.30 19.21 0.39
N ARG A 105 10.49 18.63 1.28
CA ARG A 105 10.52 18.89 2.72
C ARG A 105 9.82 17.81 3.55
N LEU A 106 9.98 17.90 4.86
CA LEU A 106 9.11 17.19 5.80
C LEU A 106 7.84 18.01 6.03
N VAL A 107 6.70 17.30 6.06
CA VAL A 107 5.39 17.88 6.37
C VAL A 107 5.00 17.45 7.77
N ALA A 108 4.87 18.42 8.67
CA ALA A 108 4.50 18.16 10.06
C ALA A 108 2.96 18.04 10.20
N ALA A 109 2.51 17.13 11.06
CA ALA A 109 1.08 16.87 11.25
C ALA A 109 0.28 18.09 11.74
N HIS A 110 0.92 19.00 12.46
CA HIS A 110 0.31 20.20 13.04
C HIS A 110 0.26 21.41 12.09
N GLU A 111 0.70 21.28 10.84
CA GLU A 111 0.60 22.35 9.86
C GLU A 111 -0.88 22.66 9.54
N ASN A 112 -1.19 23.93 9.30
CA ASN A 112 -2.59 24.35 9.11
C ASN A 112 -3.18 23.96 7.74
N ARG A 113 -2.32 23.84 6.70
CA ARG A 113 -2.76 23.48 5.35
C ARG A 113 -2.97 21.99 5.22
N MET A 114 -4.09 21.60 4.63
CA MET A 114 -4.39 20.21 4.35
C MET A 114 -3.44 19.65 3.30
N THR A 115 -2.84 18.54 3.65
CA THR A 115 -2.11 17.67 2.72
C THR A 115 -2.47 16.22 2.99
N GLY A 116 -2.43 15.39 1.96
CA GLY A 116 -2.67 13.96 2.10
C GLY A 116 -2.17 13.19 0.90
N PHE A 117 -2.04 11.88 1.05
CA PHE A 117 -1.68 11.00 -0.07
C PHE A 117 -2.56 9.77 -0.13
N VAL A 118 -2.82 9.33 -1.36
CA VAL A 118 -3.59 8.12 -1.67
C VAL A 118 -2.65 6.92 -1.59
N PHE A 119 -2.93 6.00 -0.67
CA PHE A 119 -2.09 4.81 -0.49
C PHE A 119 -2.75 3.52 -0.97
N LYS A 120 -4.07 3.54 -1.21
CA LYS A 120 -4.83 2.39 -1.65
C LYS A 120 -6.02 2.82 -2.51
N ILE A 121 -6.33 2.03 -3.53
CA ILE A 121 -7.61 2.10 -4.25
C ILE A 121 -8.28 0.74 -4.10
N GLN A 122 -9.56 0.76 -3.81
CA GLN A 122 -10.38 -0.45 -3.75
C GLN A 122 -11.64 -0.24 -4.58
N ALA A 123 -11.90 -1.18 -5.50
CA ALA A 123 -13.14 -1.22 -6.27
C ALA A 123 -14.08 -2.28 -5.70
N ASN A 124 -15.36 -2.17 -6.09
CA ASN A 124 -16.38 -3.18 -5.84
C ASN A 124 -16.49 -3.60 -4.36
N MET A 125 -16.39 -2.63 -3.45
CA MET A 125 -16.61 -2.90 -2.01
C MET A 125 -18.05 -3.34 -1.73
N ASP A 126 -19.00 -2.86 -2.54
CA ASP A 126 -20.38 -3.35 -2.59
C ASP A 126 -20.57 -4.14 -3.88
N PRO A 127 -20.91 -5.44 -3.82
CA PRO A 127 -21.14 -6.27 -5.01
C PRO A 127 -22.23 -5.73 -5.95
N ASN A 128 -23.16 -4.93 -5.42
CA ASN A 128 -24.27 -4.35 -6.17
C ASN A 128 -23.91 -2.99 -6.82
N HIS A 129 -22.81 -2.38 -6.41
CA HIS A 129 -22.38 -1.08 -6.91
C HIS A 129 -20.93 -1.15 -7.39
N ARG A 130 -20.69 -0.72 -8.65
CA ARG A 130 -19.34 -0.55 -9.19
C ARG A 130 -18.72 0.73 -8.66
N ASP A 131 -18.57 0.83 -7.35
CA ASP A 131 -17.91 1.96 -6.71
C ASP A 131 -16.40 1.71 -6.58
N ARG A 132 -15.65 2.79 -6.71
CA ARG A 132 -14.20 2.80 -6.46
C ARG A 132 -13.93 3.84 -5.39
N ILE A 133 -13.18 3.45 -4.38
CA ILE A 133 -12.80 4.31 -3.28
C ILE A 133 -11.28 4.45 -3.26
N ALA A 134 -10.80 5.68 -3.25
CA ALA A 134 -9.41 6.00 -3.00
C ALA A 134 -9.23 6.29 -1.50
N PHE A 135 -8.44 5.47 -0.82
CA PHE A 135 -8.09 5.68 0.58
C PHE A 135 -6.93 6.65 0.67
N MET A 136 -7.19 7.79 1.28
CA MET A 136 -6.22 8.85 1.51
C MET A 136 -5.91 8.97 2.99
N ARG A 137 -4.63 9.02 3.34
CA ARG A 137 -4.19 9.46 4.66
C ARG A 137 -4.04 10.98 4.67
N VAL A 138 -4.67 11.64 5.62
CA VAL A 138 -4.43 13.06 5.89
C VAL A 138 -3.08 13.18 6.60
N CYS A 139 -2.15 13.97 6.06
CA CYS A 139 -0.80 14.13 6.58
C CYS A 139 -0.64 15.38 7.42
N SER A 140 -1.36 16.45 7.08
CA SER A 140 -1.39 17.71 7.81
C SER A 140 -2.71 18.44 7.64
N GLY A 141 -2.95 19.43 8.49
CA GLY A 141 -4.11 20.30 8.43
C GLY A 141 -5.44 19.59 8.69
N ARG A 142 -6.51 20.16 8.13
CA ARG A 142 -7.86 19.66 8.27
C ARG A 142 -8.53 19.51 6.91
N LEU A 143 -8.96 18.29 6.60
CA LEU A 143 -9.85 18.05 5.48
C LEU A 143 -11.27 18.40 5.89
N THR A 144 -11.98 19.16 5.07
CA THR A 144 -13.39 19.45 5.24
C THR A 144 -14.19 18.99 4.04
N ARG A 145 -15.41 18.54 4.27
CA ARG A 145 -16.32 18.11 3.19
C ARG A 145 -16.54 19.22 2.18
N GLY A 146 -16.41 18.90 0.91
CA GLY A 146 -16.60 19.85 -0.19
C GLY A 146 -15.40 20.73 -0.49
N MET A 147 -14.30 20.63 0.27
CA MET A 147 -13.11 21.41 -0.03
C MET A 147 -12.53 21.07 -1.41
N LYS A 148 -11.84 22.04 -1.99
CA LYS A 148 -11.07 21.83 -3.22
C LYS A 148 -9.61 21.60 -2.88
N ALA A 149 -9.07 20.50 -3.34
CA ALA A 149 -7.64 20.17 -3.21
C ALA A 149 -6.99 20.10 -4.58
N LYS A 150 -5.72 20.49 -4.67
CA LYS A 150 -4.90 20.32 -5.87
C LYS A 150 -4.40 18.89 -5.95
N LEU A 151 -4.71 18.21 -7.03
CA LEU A 151 -4.07 16.94 -7.38
C LEU A 151 -2.71 17.25 -8.01
N VAL A 152 -1.64 17.05 -7.25
CA VAL A 152 -0.28 17.49 -7.63
C VAL A 152 0.18 16.87 -8.95
N ARG A 153 -0.09 15.58 -9.20
CA ARG A 153 0.28 14.88 -10.43
C ARG A 153 -0.23 15.58 -11.70
N THR A 154 -1.42 16.16 -11.66
CA THR A 154 -2.04 16.80 -12.83
C THR A 154 -2.06 18.33 -12.76
N GLY A 155 -1.76 18.90 -11.60
CA GLY A 155 -1.88 20.33 -11.31
C GLY A 155 -3.33 20.83 -11.22
N LYS A 156 -4.33 19.95 -11.39
CA LYS A 156 -5.75 20.33 -11.45
C LYS A 156 -6.40 20.25 -10.07
N PRO A 157 -7.37 21.15 -9.78
CA PRO A 157 -8.18 21.06 -8.58
C PRO A 157 -9.18 19.89 -8.69
N ILE A 158 -9.38 19.18 -7.61
CA ILE A 158 -10.46 18.20 -7.44
C ILE A 158 -11.31 18.57 -6.23
N SER A 159 -12.60 18.25 -6.27
CA SER A 159 -13.51 18.47 -5.14
C SER A 159 -13.62 17.21 -4.30
N LEU A 160 -13.44 17.36 -2.99
CA LEU A 160 -13.62 16.30 -2.00
C LEU A 160 -15.07 16.36 -1.45
N SER A 161 -16.02 16.07 -2.33
CA SER A 161 -17.45 16.31 -2.05
C SER A 161 -18.06 15.36 -1.03
N ALA A 162 -17.60 14.13 -0.96
CA ALA A 162 -18.16 13.09 -0.10
C ALA A 162 -17.06 12.18 0.49
N PRO A 163 -16.13 12.73 1.28
CA PRO A 163 -15.18 11.90 1.99
C PRO A 163 -15.92 11.02 3.00
N GLN A 164 -15.44 9.81 3.22
CA GLN A 164 -16.11 8.79 4.04
C GLN A 164 -15.14 8.21 5.07
N PHE A 165 -15.64 8.01 6.29
CA PHE A 165 -15.02 7.12 7.25
C PHE A 165 -15.61 5.71 7.10
N PHE A 166 -14.79 4.72 7.39
CA PHE A 166 -15.17 3.31 7.34
C PHE A 166 -15.10 2.70 8.73
N PHE A 167 -16.25 2.22 9.22
CA PHE A 167 -16.38 1.51 10.48
C PHE A 167 -16.85 0.09 10.18
N ALA A 168 -15.90 -0.83 10.01
CA ALA A 168 -16.16 -2.19 9.52
C ALA A 168 -16.87 -2.17 8.15
N ARG A 169 -18.17 -2.51 8.10
CA ARG A 169 -18.99 -2.48 6.86
C ARG A 169 -19.75 -1.18 6.69
N ASP A 170 -19.84 -0.38 7.73
CA ASP A 170 -20.59 0.87 7.71
C ASP A 170 -19.75 2.00 7.15
N ARG A 171 -20.40 2.89 6.39
CA ARG A 171 -19.81 4.08 5.81
C ARG A 171 -20.49 5.29 6.41
N ALA A 172 -19.72 6.20 6.95
CA ALA A 172 -20.22 7.49 7.42
C ALA A 172 -19.56 8.62 6.63
N ILE A 173 -20.32 9.64 6.29
CA ILE A 173 -19.75 10.83 5.65
C ILE A 173 -18.85 11.53 6.67
N ALA A 174 -17.64 11.84 6.27
CA ALA A 174 -16.69 12.60 7.06
C ALA A 174 -16.87 14.08 6.77
N ASP A 175 -17.45 14.83 7.71
CA ASP A 175 -17.54 16.28 7.58
C ASP A 175 -16.17 16.93 7.77
N GLU A 176 -15.35 16.38 8.65
CA GLU A 176 -13.96 16.77 8.92
C GLU A 176 -13.07 15.56 9.13
N ALA A 177 -11.79 15.71 8.77
CA ALA A 177 -10.73 14.74 9.10
C ALA A 177 -9.42 15.47 9.36
N PHE A 178 -8.61 14.93 10.26
CA PHE A 178 -7.39 15.55 10.74
C PHE A 178 -6.15 14.72 10.38
N ALA A 179 -4.98 15.32 10.57
CA ALA A 179 -3.71 14.61 10.35
C ALA A 179 -3.66 13.29 11.12
N GLY A 180 -3.36 12.20 10.40
CA GLY A 180 -3.40 10.82 10.90
C GLY A 180 -4.64 10.04 10.49
N ASP A 181 -5.75 10.71 10.20
CA ASP A 181 -6.97 10.03 9.75
C ASP A 181 -6.83 9.44 8.36
N VAL A 182 -7.58 8.38 8.13
CA VAL A 182 -7.74 7.74 6.83
C VAL A 182 -9.19 7.96 6.37
N VAL A 183 -9.33 8.57 5.20
CA VAL A 183 -10.63 8.82 4.58
C VAL A 183 -10.72 8.14 3.23
N GLY A 184 -11.89 7.60 2.90
CA GLY A 184 -12.22 7.14 1.57
C GLY A 184 -12.81 8.25 0.72
N ILE A 185 -12.25 8.45 -0.46
CA ILE A 185 -12.72 9.43 -1.44
C ILE A 185 -13.33 8.67 -2.61
N PRO A 186 -14.63 8.91 -2.95
CA PRO A 186 -15.20 8.33 -4.16
C PRO A 186 -14.34 8.65 -5.39
N ASN A 187 -13.96 7.62 -6.12
CA ASN A 187 -13.00 7.74 -7.21
C ASN A 187 -13.57 7.21 -8.53
N HIS A 188 -13.80 8.08 -9.47
CA HIS A 188 -14.24 7.72 -10.83
C HIS A 188 -13.07 7.55 -11.83
N GLY A 189 -11.90 7.12 -11.34
CA GLY A 189 -10.70 6.90 -12.16
C GLY A 189 -9.74 8.10 -12.20
N THR A 190 -9.99 9.15 -11.42
CA THR A 190 -9.13 10.34 -11.37
C THR A 190 -7.91 10.14 -10.46
N LEU A 191 -8.13 9.54 -9.29
CA LEU A 191 -7.11 9.31 -8.29
C LEU A 191 -6.42 7.96 -8.51
N ARG A 192 -5.11 7.93 -8.24
CA ARG A 192 -4.23 6.76 -8.31
C ARG A 192 -3.48 6.58 -7.00
N ILE A 193 -2.97 5.37 -6.77
CA ILE A 193 -2.06 5.12 -5.65
C ILE A 193 -0.81 5.99 -5.84
N GLY A 194 -0.37 6.64 -4.75
CA GLY A 194 0.75 7.59 -4.77
C GLY A 194 0.35 9.04 -5.06
N ASP A 195 -0.89 9.32 -5.41
CA ASP A 195 -1.34 10.70 -5.64
C ASP A 195 -1.29 11.52 -4.35
N THR A 196 -0.75 12.73 -4.47
CA THR A 196 -0.71 13.73 -3.40
C THR A 196 -1.78 14.80 -3.65
N LEU A 197 -2.51 15.11 -2.60
CA LEU A 197 -3.53 16.16 -2.56
C LEU A 197 -3.11 17.25 -1.57
N THR A 198 -3.20 18.52 -1.99
CA THR A 198 -2.79 19.68 -1.16
C THR A 198 -3.75 20.86 -1.33
N GLU A 199 -3.68 21.80 -0.40
CA GLU A 199 -4.31 23.13 -0.55
C GLU A 199 -3.47 24.09 -1.39
N GLY A 200 -2.83 23.60 -2.47
CA GLY A 200 -2.15 24.41 -3.48
C GLY A 200 -0.62 24.30 -3.50
N GLU A 201 0.00 23.70 -2.48
CA GLU A 201 1.44 23.45 -2.45
C GLU A 201 1.83 22.38 -3.47
N ASP A 202 3.00 22.55 -4.10
CA ASP A 202 3.58 21.59 -5.06
C ASP A 202 4.60 20.68 -4.37
N ILE A 203 4.10 19.77 -3.52
CA ILE A 203 4.89 18.72 -2.90
C ILE A 203 4.39 17.35 -3.32
N LEU A 204 5.28 16.38 -3.36
CA LEU A 204 4.93 14.98 -3.63
C LEU A 204 5.40 14.12 -2.46
N PHE A 205 4.44 13.46 -1.78
CA PHE A 205 4.82 12.49 -0.76
C PHE A 205 5.54 11.31 -1.41
N ARG A 206 6.59 10.85 -0.75
CA ARG A 206 7.23 9.58 -1.09
C ARG A 206 6.28 8.48 -0.65
N GLY A 207 5.39 8.11 -1.58
CA GLY A 207 4.28 7.21 -1.33
C GLY A 207 4.70 5.75 -1.12
N VAL A 208 3.75 4.85 -1.29
CA VAL A 208 4.00 3.41 -1.24
C VAL A 208 4.93 3.05 -2.41
N PRO A 209 6.14 2.52 -2.15
CA PRO A 209 7.05 2.15 -3.22
C PRO A 209 6.45 1.02 -4.07
N SER A 210 6.58 1.13 -5.40
CA SER A 210 6.25 0.05 -6.31
C SER A 210 7.51 -0.73 -6.59
N PHE A 211 7.64 -1.92 -5.97
CA PHE A 211 8.77 -2.81 -6.19
C PHE A 211 8.61 -3.60 -7.48
N ALA A 212 9.72 -3.97 -8.13
CA ALA A 212 9.68 -4.90 -9.23
C ALA A 212 9.08 -6.25 -8.77
N PRO A 213 8.19 -6.85 -9.56
CA PRO A 213 7.54 -8.10 -9.20
C PRO A 213 8.53 -9.28 -9.24
N GLU A 214 8.24 -10.29 -8.43
CA GLU A 214 9.04 -11.52 -8.38
C GLU A 214 8.60 -12.56 -9.41
N ILE A 215 7.32 -12.51 -9.81
CA ILE A 215 6.74 -13.47 -10.75
C ILE A 215 6.13 -12.72 -11.93
N LEU A 216 6.56 -13.08 -13.12
CA LEU A 216 6.03 -12.56 -14.38
C LEU A 216 5.26 -13.65 -15.12
N ARG A 217 4.04 -13.34 -15.59
CA ARG A 217 3.22 -14.25 -16.39
C ARG A 217 2.59 -13.51 -17.57
N ARG A 218 2.55 -14.15 -18.72
CA ARG A 218 1.82 -13.63 -19.87
C ARG A 218 0.36 -14.04 -19.75
N ILE A 219 -0.55 -13.09 -19.99
CA ILE A 219 -1.98 -13.39 -19.97
C ILE A 219 -2.36 -14.03 -21.29
N LYS A 220 -3.07 -15.15 -21.19
CA LYS A 220 -3.69 -15.85 -22.29
C LYS A 220 -5.21 -15.69 -22.20
N LEU A 221 -5.77 -15.04 -23.20
CA LEU A 221 -7.21 -14.87 -23.32
C LEU A 221 -7.79 -16.01 -24.16
N THR A 222 -8.84 -16.63 -23.66
CA THR A 222 -9.50 -17.75 -24.36
C THR A 222 -10.28 -17.25 -25.59
N ASP A 223 -10.82 -16.03 -25.54
CA ASP A 223 -11.65 -15.42 -26.59
C ASP A 223 -11.03 -14.10 -27.05
N ALA A 224 -10.42 -14.09 -28.22
CA ALA A 224 -9.75 -12.92 -28.80
C ALA A 224 -10.67 -11.70 -28.97
N MET A 225 -11.99 -11.89 -29.15
CA MET A 225 -12.95 -10.78 -29.27
C MET A 225 -13.07 -9.95 -28.01
N LYS A 226 -12.70 -10.51 -26.86
CA LYS A 226 -12.73 -9.82 -25.55
C LYS A 226 -11.43 -9.06 -25.23
N ALA A 227 -10.47 -8.94 -26.16
CA ALA A 227 -9.18 -8.33 -25.90
C ALA A 227 -9.27 -6.88 -25.39
N LYS A 228 -10.20 -6.08 -25.94
CA LYS A 228 -10.44 -4.71 -25.47
C LYS A 228 -10.91 -4.69 -24.03
N LYS A 229 -11.90 -5.55 -23.69
CA LYS A 229 -12.44 -5.66 -22.33
C LYS A 229 -11.38 -6.13 -21.33
N LEU A 230 -10.50 -7.05 -21.75
CA LEU A 230 -9.37 -7.49 -20.92
C LEU A 230 -8.41 -6.34 -20.64
N ARG A 231 -8.07 -5.53 -21.64
CA ARG A 231 -7.18 -4.37 -21.45
C ARG A 231 -7.76 -3.38 -20.43
N GLU A 232 -9.05 -3.06 -20.52
CA GLU A 232 -9.74 -2.19 -19.58
C GLU A 232 -9.77 -2.78 -18.17
N ALA A 233 -10.04 -4.08 -18.05
CA ALA A 233 -10.03 -4.78 -16.75
C ALA A 233 -8.64 -4.79 -16.12
N LEU A 234 -7.59 -5.10 -16.89
CA LEU A 234 -6.21 -5.10 -16.41
C LEU A 234 -5.75 -3.70 -15.99
N GLN A 235 -6.15 -2.68 -16.73
CA GLN A 235 -5.87 -1.30 -16.35
C GLN A 235 -6.49 -1.00 -14.97
N GLN A 236 -7.75 -1.37 -14.75
CA GLN A 236 -8.41 -1.17 -13.46
C GLN A 236 -7.74 -1.95 -12.34
N MET A 237 -7.43 -3.24 -12.54
CA MET A 237 -6.75 -4.07 -11.54
C MET A 237 -5.35 -3.55 -11.19
N GLY A 238 -4.63 -3.01 -12.18
CA GLY A 238 -3.33 -2.40 -11.95
C GLY A 238 -3.42 -1.05 -11.21
N GLU A 239 -4.43 -0.22 -11.53
CA GLU A 239 -4.70 1.03 -10.80
C GLU A 239 -5.11 0.78 -9.34
N GLU A 240 -5.74 -0.35 -9.06
CA GLU A 240 -6.04 -0.82 -7.69
C GLU A 240 -4.81 -1.40 -6.97
N GLY A 241 -3.72 -1.66 -7.69
CA GLY A 241 -2.52 -2.27 -7.12
C GLY A 241 -2.64 -3.77 -6.87
N VAL A 242 -3.64 -4.45 -7.46
CA VAL A 242 -3.80 -5.91 -7.35
C VAL A 242 -2.66 -6.64 -8.03
N VAL A 243 -2.24 -6.13 -9.20
CA VAL A 243 -1.13 -6.63 -10.00
C VAL A 243 -0.41 -5.47 -10.67
N GLN A 244 0.82 -5.68 -11.09
CA GLN A 244 1.50 -4.81 -12.03
C GLN A 244 1.22 -5.30 -13.45
N VAL A 245 0.97 -4.37 -14.36
CA VAL A 245 0.66 -4.67 -15.76
C VAL A 245 1.70 -4.04 -16.65
N PHE A 246 2.28 -4.85 -17.52
CA PHE A 246 3.30 -4.44 -18.49
C PHE A 246 2.79 -4.71 -19.89
N LEU A 247 2.86 -3.71 -20.72
CA LEU A 247 2.45 -3.74 -22.12
C LEU A 247 3.69 -3.80 -23.01
N PRO A 248 4.03 -4.97 -23.60
CA PRO A 248 5.20 -5.11 -24.44
C PRO A 248 5.15 -4.19 -25.67
N HIS A 249 6.29 -3.60 -26.04
CA HIS A 249 6.40 -2.71 -27.19
C HIS A 249 6.22 -3.43 -28.53
N ASP A 250 6.48 -4.73 -28.57
CA ASP A 250 6.31 -5.56 -29.77
C ASP A 250 4.84 -5.94 -30.05
N GLY A 251 3.90 -5.44 -29.24
CA GLY A 251 2.47 -5.71 -29.36
C GLY A 251 2.03 -7.09 -28.87
N SER A 252 2.92 -7.88 -28.30
CA SER A 252 2.56 -9.18 -27.71
C SER A 252 1.61 -9.00 -26.51
N PRO A 253 0.89 -10.06 -26.08
CA PRO A 253 -0.05 -9.99 -24.96
C PRO A 253 0.58 -9.44 -23.70
N ALA A 254 -0.23 -8.75 -22.90
CA ALA A 254 0.17 -8.15 -21.65
C ALA A 254 0.84 -9.17 -20.69
N ILE A 255 1.86 -8.71 -19.99
CA ILE A 255 2.54 -9.45 -18.94
C ILE A 255 2.06 -8.86 -17.61
N VAL A 256 1.65 -9.73 -16.68
CA VAL A 256 1.35 -9.34 -15.31
C VAL A 256 2.48 -9.72 -14.39
N GLY A 257 2.75 -8.84 -13.45
CA GLY A 257 3.75 -9.02 -12.42
C GLY A 257 3.12 -9.03 -11.03
N VAL A 258 3.52 -10.00 -10.21
CA VAL A 258 3.04 -10.18 -8.84
C VAL A 258 4.20 -10.52 -7.91
N VAL A 259 4.01 -10.28 -6.61
CA VAL A 259 4.99 -10.62 -5.57
C VAL A 259 4.83 -12.08 -5.13
N GLY A 260 3.61 -12.62 -5.19
CA GLY A 260 3.33 -13.99 -4.76
C GLY A 260 2.36 -14.70 -5.69
N ALA A 261 2.48 -16.04 -5.81
CA ALA A 261 1.69 -16.86 -6.73
C ALA A 261 0.17 -16.75 -6.48
N LEU A 262 -0.25 -16.63 -5.22
CA LEU A 262 -1.67 -16.50 -4.85
C LEU A 262 -2.34 -15.26 -5.49
N GLN A 263 -1.60 -14.19 -5.75
CA GLN A 263 -2.14 -13.02 -6.44
C GLN A 263 -2.57 -13.33 -7.89
N LEU A 264 -1.96 -14.31 -8.54
CA LEU A 264 -2.38 -14.77 -9.89
C LEU A 264 -3.74 -15.46 -9.82
N ASP A 265 -3.98 -16.27 -8.80
CA ASP A 265 -5.27 -16.96 -8.60
C ASP A 265 -6.36 -15.93 -8.31
N VAL A 266 -6.10 -14.97 -7.43
CA VAL A 266 -7.00 -13.85 -7.13
C VAL A 266 -7.32 -13.04 -8.39
N LEU A 267 -6.31 -12.73 -9.22
CA LEU A 267 -6.54 -12.03 -10.48
C LEU A 267 -7.45 -12.83 -11.43
N LYS A 268 -7.18 -14.12 -11.57
CA LYS A 268 -7.96 -15.03 -12.44
C LYS A 268 -9.43 -15.10 -11.99
N GLU A 269 -9.67 -15.28 -10.70
CA GLU A 269 -11.03 -15.31 -10.12
C GLU A 269 -11.75 -13.96 -10.28
N ARG A 270 -11.09 -12.86 -10.00
CA ARG A 270 -11.70 -11.53 -10.14
C ARG A 270 -12.01 -11.18 -11.58
N LEU A 271 -11.14 -11.50 -12.54
CA LEU A 271 -11.40 -11.27 -13.95
C LEU A 271 -12.61 -12.10 -14.44
N LEU A 272 -12.76 -13.32 -13.95
CA LEU A 272 -13.93 -14.14 -14.26
C LEU A 272 -15.20 -13.61 -13.58
N ALA A 273 -15.17 -13.36 -12.28
CA ALA A 273 -16.35 -12.98 -11.49
C ALA A 273 -16.85 -11.56 -11.83
N GLU A 274 -15.96 -10.59 -11.95
CA GLU A 274 -16.33 -9.18 -12.11
C GLU A 274 -16.51 -8.79 -13.59
N TYR A 275 -15.73 -9.42 -14.49
CA TYR A 275 -15.70 -9.03 -15.91
C TYR A 275 -16.19 -10.11 -16.86
N GLY A 276 -16.42 -11.35 -16.39
CA GLY A 276 -16.77 -12.48 -17.25
C GLY A 276 -15.67 -12.82 -18.26
N LEU A 277 -14.40 -12.67 -17.84
CA LEU A 277 -13.22 -12.91 -18.65
C LEU A 277 -12.47 -14.14 -18.15
N PRO A 278 -12.71 -15.32 -18.73
CA PRO A 278 -11.89 -16.47 -18.46
C PRO A 278 -10.51 -16.27 -19.08
N ILE A 279 -9.47 -16.29 -18.24
CA ILE A 279 -8.09 -16.21 -18.65
C ILE A 279 -7.29 -17.41 -18.19
N ASP A 280 -6.13 -17.60 -18.80
CA ASP A 280 -5.10 -18.49 -18.32
C ASP A 280 -3.74 -17.77 -18.36
N TYR A 281 -2.69 -18.42 -17.88
CA TYR A 281 -1.34 -17.87 -17.86
C TYR A 281 -0.39 -18.74 -18.66
N ASP A 282 0.37 -18.10 -19.54
CA ASP A 282 1.52 -18.71 -20.19
C ASP A 282 2.81 -18.25 -19.47
N THR A 283 3.81 -19.09 -19.50
CA THR A 283 5.15 -18.71 -19.08
C THR A 283 5.71 -17.62 -20.00
N THR A 284 6.54 -16.76 -19.45
CA THR A 284 7.31 -15.80 -20.23
C THR A 284 8.80 -16.18 -20.20
N ARG A 285 9.55 -15.79 -21.20
CA ARG A 285 11.00 -15.95 -21.23
C ARG A 285 11.73 -15.06 -20.22
N PHE A 286 11.00 -14.12 -19.60
CA PHE A 286 11.54 -13.15 -18.66
C PHE A 286 11.30 -13.62 -17.22
N SER A 287 12.33 -13.54 -16.39
CA SER A 287 12.26 -13.89 -14.98
C SER A 287 12.21 -12.67 -14.06
N LEU A 288 12.63 -11.49 -14.55
CA LEU A 288 12.68 -10.25 -13.77
C LEU A 288 12.53 -9.04 -14.66
N CYS A 289 12.22 -7.90 -14.05
CA CYS A 289 12.13 -6.63 -14.76
C CYS A 289 12.71 -5.47 -13.92
N ARG A 290 13.07 -4.37 -14.62
CA ARG A 290 13.57 -3.13 -14.02
C ARG A 290 13.00 -1.93 -14.78
N TRP A 291 12.59 -0.90 -14.05
CA TRP A 291 12.33 0.39 -14.68
C TRP A 291 13.63 0.97 -15.20
N VAL A 292 13.61 1.49 -16.41
CA VAL A 292 14.79 2.08 -17.03
C VAL A 292 14.61 3.58 -17.22
N SER A 293 15.68 4.31 -16.90
CA SER A 293 15.73 5.76 -17.07
C SER A 293 17.15 6.20 -17.45
N ALA A 294 17.29 7.38 -18.03
CA ALA A 294 18.57 8.01 -18.28
C ALA A 294 18.43 9.53 -18.08
N GLU A 295 19.54 10.20 -17.79
CA GLU A 295 19.60 11.66 -17.74
C GLU A 295 19.37 12.24 -19.15
N ASP A 296 20.03 11.67 -20.16
CA ASP A 296 19.80 12.00 -21.57
C ASP A 296 18.70 11.14 -22.17
N ARG A 297 17.65 11.79 -22.63
CA ARG A 297 16.52 11.14 -23.30
C ARG A 297 16.94 10.39 -24.57
N ALA A 298 17.91 10.88 -25.30
CA ALA A 298 18.38 10.24 -26.51
C ALA A 298 19.05 8.89 -26.22
N GLU A 299 19.79 8.78 -25.13
CA GLU A 299 20.39 7.52 -24.71
C GLU A 299 19.33 6.49 -24.31
N LEU A 300 18.27 6.93 -23.59
CA LEU A 300 17.15 6.06 -23.26
C LEU A 300 16.43 5.56 -24.53
N ASP A 301 16.16 6.45 -25.48
CA ASP A 301 15.46 6.09 -26.73
C ASP A 301 16.30 5.12 -27.60
N LYS A 302 17.63 5.28 -27.63
CA LYS A 302 18.55 4.32 -28.28
C LYS A 302 18.50 2.95 -27.60
N PHE A 303 18.53 2.93 -26.24
CA PHE A 303 18.44 1.69 -25.48
C PHE A 303 17.13 0.95 -25.74
N ILE A 304 16.00 1.68 -25.71
CA ILE A 304 14.66 1.14 -26.00
C ILE A 304 14.61 0.55 -27.42
N ALA A 305 15.17 1.26 -28.43
CA ALA A 305 15.19 0.79 -29.80
C ALA A 305 16.04 -0.48 -29.96
N ALA A 306 17.19 -0.55 -29.28
CA ALA A 306 18.08 -1.72 -29.33
C ALA A 306 17.49 -2.97 -28.69
N HIS A 307 16.64 -2.80 -27.65
CA HIS A 307 16.09 -3.87 -26.84
C HIS A 307 14.57 -4.05 -26.99
N GLY A 308 13.98 -3.61 -28.10
CA GLY A 308 12.52 -3.51 -28.30
C GLY A 308 11.71 -4.73 -27.89
N SER A 309 12.22 -5.96 -28.13
CA SER A 309 11.54 -7.20 -27.73
C SER A 309 11.62 -7.52 -26.23
N ALA A 310 12.45 -6.80 -25.47
CA ALA A 310 12.61 -6.90 -24.02
C ALA A 310 12.09 -5.66 -23.28
N ILE A 311 11.52 -4.71 -24.01
CA ILE A 311 10.93 -3.50 -23.46
C ILE A 311 9.41 -3.61 -23.38
N ALA A 312 8.86 -3.19 -22.26
CA ALA A 312 7.43 -2.97 -22.08
C ALA A 312 7.19 -1.59 -21.47
N ALA A 313 5.97 -1.12 -21.53
CA ALA A 313 5.52 0.04 -20.77
C ALA A 313 4.67 -0.41 -19.57
N ASP A 314 4.82 0.21 -18.41
CA ASP A 314 3.85 0.08 -17.34
C ASP A 314 2.59 0.93 -17.62
N LEU A 315 1.60 0.89 -16.75
CA LEU A 315 0.33 1.62 -16.93
C LEU A 315 0.48 3.15 -16.94
N ASP A 316 1.59 3.68 -16.43
CA ASP A 316 1.90 5.11 -16.50
C ASP A 316 2.72 5.46 -17.75
N GLY A 317 3.04 4.47 -18.57
CA GLY A 317 3.88 4.61 -19.75
C GLY A 317 5.37 4.69 -19.45
N ALA A 318 5.81 4.33 -18.25
CA ALA A 318 7.23 4.26 -17.93
C ALA A 318 7.86 3.02 -18.59
N PRO A 319 9.06 3.13 -19.20
CA PRO A 319 9.70 2.01 -19.83
C PRO A 319 10.26 1.03 -18.80
N VAL A 320 10.05 -0.24 -19.07
CA VAL A 320 10.47 -1.36 -18.24
C VAL A 320 11.26 -2.33 -19.10
N PHE A 321 12.48 -2.60 -18.71
CA PHE A 321 13.33 -3.63 -19.29
C PHE A 321 13.05 -4.97 -18.62
N MET A 322 12.85 -6.01 -19.40
CA MET A 322 12.58 -7.37 -18.95
C MET A 322 13.76 -8.28 -19.26
N ALA A 323 14.34 -8.90 -18.24
CA ALA A 323 15.50 -9.76 -18.36
C ALA A 323 15.14 -11.24 -18.22
N ALA A 324 15.81 -12.10 -18.96
CA ALA A 324 15.61 -13.54 -18.90
C ALA A 324 16.22 -14.15 -17.63
N SER A 325 17.27 -13.55 -17.08
CA SER A 325 17.96 -14.02 -15.88
C SER A 325 18.68 -12.86 -15.18
N PRO A 326 19.09 -13.02 -13.91
CA PRO A 326 19.94 -12.04 -13.22
C PRO A 326 21.26 -11.79 -13.95
N PHE A 327 21.80 -12.83 -14.59
CA PHE A 327 23.04 -12.71 -15.38
C PHE A 327 22.84 -11.82 -16.62
N SER A 328 21.75 -12.01 -17.37
CA SER A 328 21.45 -11.16 -18.53
C SER A 328 21.21 -9.71 -18.13
N LEU A 329 20.51 -9.48 -17.01
CA LEU A 329 20.32 -8.13 -16.47
C LEU A 329 21.66 -7.45 -16.21
N LYS A 330 22.54 -8.11 -15.44
CA LYS A 330 23.85 -7.57 -15.11
C LYS A 330 24.70 -7.29 -16.34
N TYR A 331 24.64 -8.16 -17.33
CA TYR A 331 25.33 -7.96 -18.61
C TYR A 331 24.86 -6.69 -19.34
N ASP A 332 23.55 -6.44 -19.38
CA ASP A 332 22.97 -5.27 -20.01
C ASP A 332 23.25 -3.98 -19.19
N GLU A 333 23.26 -4.06 -17.85
CA GLU A 333 23.66 -2.97 -16.97
C GLU A 333 25.10 -2.52 -17.22
N GLU A 334 26.04 -3.48 -17.30
CA GLU A 334 27.47 -3.19 -17.53
C GLU A 334 27.71 -2.56 -18.92
N ARG A 335 26.92 -2.91 -19.93
CA ARG A 335 27.05 -2.40 -21.29
C ARG A 335 26.32 -1.08 -21.54
N SER A 336 25.44 -0.70 -20.63
CA SER A 336 24.60 0.50 -20.76
C SER A 336 24.77 1.44 -19.58
N PRO A 337 25.97 1.96 -19.32
CA PRO A 337 26.27 2.76 -18.11
C PRO A 337 25.47 4.08 -18.04
N ALA A 338 24.94 4.57 -19.16
CA ALA A 338 24.07 5.73 -19.20
C ALA A 338 22.63 5.42 -18.77
N ILE A 339 22.26 4.14 -18.64
CA ILE A 339 20.93 3.70 -18.28
C ILE A 339 20.92 3.29 -16.82
N ARG A 340 20.00 3.86 -16.07
CA ARG A 340 19.71 3.45 -14.69
C ARG A 340 18.65 2.35 -14.71
N PHE A 341 18.93 1.21 -14.09
CA PHE A 341 18.00 0.11 -13.88
C PHE A 341 17.54 0.13 -12.41
N ALA A 342 16.25 0.29 -12.19
CA ALA A 342 15.68 0.43 -10.85
C ALA A 342 14.72 -0.73 -10.54
N ASP A 343 14.86 -1.32 -9.38
CA ASP A 343 13.95 -2.33 -8.83
C ASP A 343 12.77 -1.72 -8.08
N VAL A 344 12.83 -0.41 -7.83
CA VAL A 344 11.75 0.38 -7.25
C VAL A 344 11.41 1.51 -8.21
N LYS A 345 10.12 1.69 -8.50
CA LYS A 345 9.65 2.80 -9.32
C LYS A 345 9.81 4.11 -8.58
N ASP A 346 10.66 4.99 -9.11
CA ASP A 346 10.72 6.38 -8.69
C ASP A 346 9.49 7.13 -9.22
N TYR A 347 8.60 7.56 -8.32
CA TYR A 347 7.53 8.50 -8.67
C TYR A 347 8.12 9.89 -8.86
N GLN A 348 8.92 10.07 -9.93
CA GLN A 348 9.44 11.38 -10.28
C GLN A 348 8.30 12.26 -10.81
N ARG A 349 8.35 13.54 -10.51
CA ARG A 349 7.50 14.54 -11.15
C ARG A 349 7.64 14.39 -12.67
N ARG A 350 6.58 14.02 -13.35
CA ARG A 350 6.53 14.21 -14.80
C ARG A 350 6.75 15.69 -15.05
N ALA A 351 7.79 16.04 -15.79
CA ALA A 351 7.90 17.38 -16.34
C ALA A 351 6.55 17.72 -17.01
N PRO A 352 5.97 18.93 -16.79
CA PRO A 352 4.71 19.29 -17.41
C PRO A 352 4.86 19.08 -18.92
N THR A 353 4.06 18.18 -19.49
CA THR A 353 3.96 18.04 -20.94
C THR A 353 3.54 19.40 -21.48
N ALA A 354 4.39 20.01 -22.32
CA ALA A 354 4.06 21.23 -23.01
C ALA A 354 2.67 21.06 -23.66
N PRO A 355 1.80 22.07 -23.61
CA PRO A 355 0.46 21.99 -24.19
C PRO A 355 0.61 21.63 -25.67
N GLY A 356 0.06 20.49 -26.07
CA GLY A 356 0.16 19.93 -27.41
C GLY A 356 -0.22 20.97 -28.46
N GLY A 357 0.71 21.26 -29.35
CA GLY A 357 0.44 22.02 -30.54
C GLY A 357 -0.70 21.34 -31.31
N ARG A 358 -1.79 22.05 -31.49
CA ARG A 358 -2.86 21.66 -32.41
C ARG A 358 -2.22 21.47 -33.78
N ALA A 359 -2.28 20.25 -34.30
CA ALA A 359 -2.10 20.02 -35.71
C ALA A 359 -3.08 20.93 -36.47
N ARG A 360 -2.56 21.86 -37.27
CA ARG A 360 -3.33 22.63 -38.25
C ARG A 360 -3.57 21.71 -39.45
N ASP A 361 -4.67 21.01 -39.45
CA ASP A 361 -5.29 20.53 -40.67
C ASP A 361 -6.05 21.68 -41.33
N GLY A 362 -5.68 22.04 -42.49
CA GLY A 362 -6.39 23.08 -43.25
C GLY A 362 -5.61 23.58 -44.44
N ALA A 363 -5.28 22.72 -45.38
CA ALA A 363 -4.98 23.16 -46.77
C ALA A 363 -6.25 23.00 -47.58
N ALA A 364 -7.02 24.08 -47.73
CA ALA A 364 -8.03 24.18 -48.78
C ALA A 364 -7.34 24.37 -50.12
N ALA A 365 -7.67 23.54 -51.10
CA ALA A 365 -7.29 23.71 -52.47
C ALA A 365 -8.13 24.81 -53.13
N PRO A 366 -7.58 25.62 -54.01
CA PRO A 366 -8.37 26.60 -54.76
C PRO A 366 -9.04 25.91 -55.96
N SER A 367 -10.33 26.17 -56.07
CA SER A 367 -11.11 25.90 -57.27
C SER A 367 -10.74 26.91 -58.38
N GLY A 368 -10.31 26.40 -59.47
CA GLY A 368 -10.35 27.09 -60.76
C GLY A 368 -11.45 26.48 -61.61
#